data_20097d028dc4e214eee51a9faec7af7e
#
_entry.id   20097d028dc4e214eee51a9faec7af7e
#
_cell.length_a   1.000
_cell.length_b   1.000
_cell.length_c   1.000
_cell.angle_alpha   90.00
_cell.angle_beta   90.00
_cell.angle_gamma   90.00
#
_symmetry.space_group_name_H-M   'P 1'
#
loop_
_entity.id
_entity.type
_entity.pdbx_description
1 polymer ?
#
loop_
_entity_poly.entity_id
_entity_poly.type
_entity_poly.pdbx_seq_one_letter_code
_entity_poly.pdbx_strand_id
1 'polypeptide(L)'
;MAIRPGEVNWMTAGRGIVHSERTRPERRVDGEPIHGLQMWVALPAAREEMEAGFAHHATAEFPVIKENGKNVRVVVGSLYGASSPVPTVHETIFGDVHLKAGTSLPLDAGHDRP
;
A
#
# COMPACT_ATOMS: atom_id res chain seq x y z
N MET A 1 7.86 5.88 -14.09
CA MET A 1 8.44 4.73 -13.35
C MET A 1 7.54 3.53 -13.57
N ALA A 2 8.06 2.32 -13.70
CA ALA A 2 7.24 1.10 -13.78
C ALA A 2 6.98 0.60 -12.37
N ILE A 3 5.76 0.14 -12.11
CA ILE A 3 5.41 -0.58 -10.88
C ILE A 3 5.40 -2.08 -11.17
N ARG A 4 6.02 -2.87 -10.31
CA ARG A 4 6.14 -4.33 -10.42
C ARG A 4 5.32 -5.01 -9.33
N PRO A 5 5.04 -6.31 -9.43
CA PRO A 5 4.32 -7.03 -8.39
C PRO A 5 4.95 -6.83 -7.01
N GLY A 6 4.15 -6.43 -6.05
CA GLY A 6 4.57 -6.16 -4.68
C GLY A 6 5.16 -4.78 -4.41
N GLU A 7 5.43 -3.96 -5.43
CA GLU A 7 5.84 -2.57 -5.26
C GLU A 7 4.63 -1.67 -4.96
N VAL A 8 4.88 -0.54 -4.34
CA VAL A 8 3.86 0.43 -3.97
C VAL A 8 4.25 1.82 -4.46
N ASN A 9 3.33 2.47 -5.15
CA ASN A 9 3.38 3.90 -5.40
C ASN A 9 2.45 4.59 -4.41
N TRP A 10 3.00 5.50 -3.62
CA TRP A 10 2.25 6.31 -2.67
C TRP A 10 2.22 7.76 -3.13
N MET A 11 1.04 8.26 -3.42
CA MET A 11 0.85 9.62 -3.90
C MET A 11 0.00 10.40 -2.90
N THR A 12 0.53 11.54 -2.47
CA THR A 12 -0.22 12.51 -1.69
C THR A 12 -0.59 13.66 -2.62
N ALA A 13 -1.87 13.84 -2.90
CA ALA A 13 -2.33 14.89 -3.80
C ALA A 13 -2.21 16.28 -3.17
N GLY A 14 -2.52 16.41 -1.88
CA GLY A 14 -2.51 17.70 -1.19
C GLY A 14 -3.33 18.73 -1.95
N ARG A 15 -2.79 19.93 -2.12
CA ARG A 15 -3.43 21.00 -2.90
C ARG A 15 -3.48 20.78 -4.41
N GLY A 16 -3.12 19.62 -4.88
CA GLY A 16 -3.27 19.15 -6.25
C GLY A 16 -2.00 18.54 -6.83
N ILE A 17 -2.17 17.47 -7.58
CA ILE A 17 -1.12 16.81 -8.34
C ILE A 17 -1.69 16.28 -9.66
N VAL A 18 -0.93 16.40 -10.72
CA VAL A 18 -1.26 15.82 -12.03
C VAL A 18 -0.36 14.63 -12.29
N HIS A 19 -0.93 13.52 -12.67
CA HIS A 19 -0.20 12.32 -13.03
C HIS A 19 -0.83 11.59 -14.20
N SER A 20 -0.12 10.62 -14.74
CA SER A 20 -0.66 9.69 -15.74
C SER A 20 -0.14 8.29 -15.51
N GLU A 21 -1.02 7.32 -15.69
CA GLU A 21 -0.68 5.89 -15.68
C GLU A 21 -0.79 5.35 -17.09
N ARG A 22 0.28 4.74 -17.58
CA ARG A 22 0.34 4.24 -18.96
C ARG A 22 1.04 2.89 -19.02
N THR A 23 0.42 1.95 -19.70
CA THR A 23 1.09 0.73 -20.13
C THR A 23 2.14 1.06 -21.17
N ARG A 24 3.32 0.46 -21.06
CA ARG A 24 4.39 0.62 -22.06
C ARG A 24 3.92 0.22 -23.45
N PRO A 25 4.35 0.91 -24.52
CA PRO A 25 3.90 0.62 -25.87
C PRO A 25 4.08 -0.85 -26.27
N GLU A 26 5.23 -1.44 -25.92
CA GLU A 26 5.57 -2.83 -26.23
C GLU A 26 4.64 -3.86 -25.56
N ARG A 27 3.99 -3.50 -24.46
CA ARG A 27 3.03 -4.36 -23.72
C ARG A 27 1.58 -4.12 -24.09
N ARG A 28 1.31 -3.10 -24.89
CA ARG A 28 -0.07 -2.80 -25.32
C ARG A 28 -0.58 -3.72 -26.41
N VAL A 29 0.33 -4.27 -27.20
CA VAL A 29 0.03 -5.07 -28.39
C VAL A 29 -0.64 -6.39 -28.02
N ASP A 30 -0.25 -7.00 -26.92
CA ASP A 30 -0.71 -8.33 -26.51
C ASP A 30 -1.77 -8.32 -25.41
N GLY A 31 -2.16 -7.14 -24.90
CA GLY A 31 -3.20 -7.02 -23.89
C GLY A 31 -2.88 -7.72 -22.57
N GLU A 32 -1.68 -7.51 -22.02
CA GLU A 32 -1.29 -8.14 -20.74
C GLU A 32 -2.32 -7.86 -19.63
N PRO A 33 -2.71 -8.87 -18.85
CA PRO A 33 -3.58 -8.68 -17.71
C PRO A 33 -2.91 -7.79 -16.66
N ILE A 34 -3.60 -6.78 -16.21
CA ILE A 34 -3.18 -5.93 -15.07
C ILE A 34 -3.83 -6.50 -13.82
N HIS A 35 -3.02 -6.80 -12.81
CA HIS A 35 -3.48 -7.21 -11.50
C HIS A 35 -2.88 -6.26 -10.45
N GLY A 36 -3.71 -5.46 -9.84
CA GLY A 36 -3.29 -4.46 -8.85
C GLY A 36 -4.46 -4.00 -8.00
N LEU A 37 -4.15 -3.25 -6.96
CA LEU A 37 -5.12 -2.60 -6.10
C LEU A 37 -4.80 -1.11 -6.07
N GLN A 38 -5.80 -0.28 -6.32
CA GLN A 38 -5.73 1.16 -6.13
C GLN A 38 -6.67 1.55 -4.99
N MET A 39 -6.15 2.26 -4.01
CA MET A 39 -6.91 2.73 -2.86
C MET A 39 -6.82 4.24 -2.73
N TRP A 40 -7.87 4.81 -2.18
CA TRP A 40 -7.94 6.22 -1.83
C TRP A 40 -7.94 6.35 -0.32
N VAL A 41 -7.09 7.22 0.19
CA VAL A 41 -6.99 7.54 1.62
C VAL A 41 -7.25 9.03 1.77
N ALA A 42 -8.25 9.39 2.57
CA ALA A 42 -8.55 10.79 2.83
C ALA A 42 -7.47 11.43 3.71
N LEU A 43 -7.04 12.63 3.35
CA LEU A 43 -6.21 13.44 4.23
C LEU A 43 -7.08 14.04 5.35
N PRO A 44 -6.53 14.20 6.56
CA PRO A 44 -7.18 14.99 7.60
C PRO A 44 -7.44 16.44 7.12
N ALA A 45 -8.56 17.03 7.49
CA ALA A 45 -8.93 18.38 7.05
C ALA A 45 -7.82 19.43 7.24
N ALA A 46 -7.07 19.34 8.34
CA ALA A 46 -5.93 20.23 8.61
C ALA A 46 -4.72 20.03 7.66
N ARG A 47 -4.76 19.00 6.81
CA ARG A 47 -3.67 18.61 5.90
C ARG A 47 -4.10 18.50 4.43
N GLU A 48 -5.34 18.82 4.12
CA GLU A 48 -5.87 18.75 2.74
C GLU A 48 -5.03 19.56 1.75
N GLU A 49 -4.58 20.73 2.16
CA GLU A 49 -3.80 21.68 1.34
C GLU A 49 -2.28 21.53 1.50
N MET A 50 -1.82 20.39 2.01
CA MET A 50 -0.37 20.18 2.15
C MET A 50 0.32 20.07 0.77
N GLU A 51 1.65 20.11 0.76
CA GLU A 51 2.42 19.90 -0.47
C GLU A 51 2.14 18.52 -1.06
N ALA A 52 2.00 18.48 -2.38
CA ALA A 52 1.90 17.24 -3.12
C ALA A 52 3.20 16.43 -3.05
N GLY A 53 3.08 15.12 -3.00
CA GLY A 53 4.22 14.23 -2.91
C GLY A 53 3.99 12.90 -3.62
N PHE A 54 5.10 12.26 -4.00
CA PHE A 54 5.10 10.93 -4.59
C PHE A 54 6.28 10.13 -4.05
N ALA A 55 6.01 8.92 -3.59
CA ALA A 55 7.01 7.97 -3.16
C ALA A 55 6.82 6.63 -3.86
N HIS A 56 7.91 5.97 -4.22
CA HIS A 56 7.92 4.61 -4.74
C HIS A 56 8.69 3.73 -3.78
N HIS A 57 8.09 2.61 -3.42
CA HIS A 57 8.67 1.63 -2.52
C HIS A 57 8.81 0.28 -3.21
N ALA A 58 10.02 -0.25 -3.20
CA ALA A 58 10.30 -1.58 -3.73
C ALA A 58 9.76 -2.67 -2.79
N THR A 59 9.45 -3.84 -3.35
CA THR A 59 8.91 -4.98 -2.59
C THR A 59 9.76 -5.35 -1.36
N ALA A 60 11.08 -5.26 -1.48
CA ALA A 60 12.01 -5.63 -0.41
C ALA A 60 12.02 -4.66 0.79
N GLU A 61 11.45 -3.46 0.65
CA GLU A 61 11.37 -2.48 1.72
C GLU A 61 10.28 -2.82 2.75
N PHE A 62 9.30 -3.64 2.36
CA PHE A 62 8.16 -3.96 3.21
C PHE A 62 8.47 -5.09 4.18
N PRO A 63 8.18 -4.92 5.47
CA PRO A 63 8.30 -6.01 6.43
C PRO A 63 7.25 -7.10 6.15
N VAL A 64 7.71 -8.35 6.26
CA VAL A 64 6.87 -9.53 6.07
C VAL A 64 6.97 -10.41 7.30
N ILE A 65 5.82 -10.65 7.94
CA ILE A 65 5.68 -11.51 9.09
C ILE A 65 5.25 -12.89 8.60
N LYS A 66 6.06 -13.91 8.84
CA LYS A 66 5.78 -15.30 8.46
C LYS A 66 5.71 -16.17 9.68
N GLU A 67 4.56 -16.73 9.96
CA GLU A 67 4.32 -17.56 11.12
C GLU A 67 3.21 -18.58 10.89
N ASN A 68 3.44 -19.84 11.20
CA ASN A 68 2.39 -20.88 11.30
C ASN A 68 1.30 -20.83 10.23
N GLY A 69 1.66 -20.74 8.96
CA GLY A 69 0.71 -20.68 7.86
C GLY A 69 0.13 -19.30 7.58
N LYS A 70 0.67 -18.28 8.21
CA LYS A 70 0.33 -16.86 7.98
C LYS A 70 1.50 -16.18 7.28
N ASN A 71 1.18 -15.33 6.34
CA ASN A 71 2.13 -14.44 5.68
C ASN A 71 1.47 -13.07 5.60
N VAL A 72 1.96 -12.11 6.36
CA VAL A 72 1.43 -10.76 6.44
C VAL A 72 2.51 -9.78 6.01
N ARG A 73 2.29 -9.08 4.91
CA ARG A 73 3.12 -7.97 4.49
C ARG A 73 2.47 -6.66 4.94
N VAL A 74 3.20 -5.88 5.73
CA VAL A 74 2.71 -4.57 6.21
C VAL A 74 2.99 -3.54 5.14
N VAL A 75 1.95 -3.15 4.40
CA VAL A 75 2.05 -2.25 3.24
C VAL A 75 1.95 -0.80 3.65
N VAL A 76 1.09 -0.47 4.61
CA VAL A 76 0.96 0.88 5.18
C VAL A 76 0.79 0.76 6.69
N GLY A 77 1.38 1.70 7.43
CA GLY A 77 1.27 1.78 8.87
C GLY A 77 2.03 0.69 9.63
N SER A 78 1.53 0.29 10.78
CA SER A 78 2.17 -0.68 11.68
C SER A 78 1.22 -1.79 12.06
N LEU A 79 1.67 -3.04 11.93
CA LEU A 79 0.93 -4.25 12.31
C LEU A 79 1.87 -5.25 12.97
N TYR A 80 1.43 -5.89 14.04
CA TYR A 80 2.15 -6.98 14.73
C TYR A 80 3.63 -6.65 15.02
N GLY A 81 3.90 -5.40 15.45
CA GLY A 81 5.24 -4.95 15.78
C GLY A 81 6.15 -4.59 14.60
N ALA A 82 5.65 -4.65 13.38
CA ALA A 82 6.38 -4.24 12.18
C ALA A 82 5.77 -2.98 11.57
N SER A 83 6.61 -2.09 11.03
CA SER A 83 6.20 -0.81 10.45
C SER A 83 6.60 -0.70 8.98
N SER A 84 5.67 -0.25 8.16
CA SER A 84 5.90 0.06 6.75
C SER A 84 6.76 1.32 6.57
N PRO A 85 7.57 1.39 5.50
CA PRO A 85 8.30 2.62 5.14
C PRO A 85 7.42 3.70 4.50
N VAL A 86 6.17 3.38 4.14
CA VAL A 86 5.26 4.32 3.47
C VAL A 86 4.91 5.46 4.41
N PRO A 87 5.20 6.74 4.04
CA PRO A 87 4.88 7.87 4.90
C PRO A 87 3.37 8.14 4.91
N THR A 88 2.78 8.17 6.08
CA THR A 88 1.37 8.51 6.27
C THR A 88 1.21 9.80 7.07
N VAL A 89 0.15 10.55 6.80
CA VAL A 89 -0.14 11.83 7.47
C VAL A 89 -0.90 11.60 8.78
N HIS A 90 -1.62 10.50 8.86
CA HIS A 90 -2.33 10.05 10.05
C HIS A 90 -2.28 8.53 10.13
N GLU A 91 -2.73 7.98 11.22
CA GLU A 91 -2.76 6.53 11.40
C GLU A 91 -3.61 5.87 10.31
N THR A 92 -2.98 5.02 9.55
CA THR A 92 -3.58 4.27 8.43
C THR A 92 -2.92 2.91 8.39
N ILE A 93 -3.70 1.86 8.22
CA ILE A 93 -3.18 0.50 8.17
C ILE A 93 -3.65 -0.19 6.89
N PHE A 94 -2.71 -0.81 6.20
CA PHE A 94 -2.98 -1.76 5.14
C PHE A 94 -2.00 -2.92 5.18
N GLY A 95 -2.53 -4.13 5.29
CA GLY A 95 -1.78 -5.38 5.26
C GLY A 95 -2.25 -6.28 4.12
N ASP A 96 -1.29 -6.85 3.39
CA ASP A 96 -1.53 -7.91 2.42
C ASP A 96 -1.34 -9.26 3.13
N VAL A 97 -2.42 -10.04 3.22
CA VAL A 97 -2.50 -11.23 4.09
C VAL A 97 -2.78 -12.48 3.30
N HIS A 98 -1.88 -13.46 3.42
CA HIS A 98 -2.07 -14.81 2.90
C HIS A 98 -2.17 -15.80 4.06
N LEU A 99 -3.30 -16.50 4.14
CA LEU A 99 -3.55 -17.51 5.16
C LEU A 99 -3.70 -18.89 4.52
N LYS A 100 -3.07 -19.89 5.12
CA LYS A 100 -3.38 -21.30 4.81
C LYS A 100 -4.76 -21.65 5.33
N ALA A 101 -5.44 -22.59 4.68
CA ALA A 101 -6.72 -23.09 5.15
C ALA A 101 -6.65 -23.55 6.61
N GLY A 102 -7.67 -23.22 7.39
CA GLY A 102 -7.74 -23.54 8.82
C GLY A 102 -6.89 -22.64 9.73
N THR A 103 -6.24 -21.63 9.18
CA THR A 103 -5.46 -20.64 9.97
C THR A 103 -6.31 -19.40 10.24
N SER A 104 -6.17 -18.84 11.44
CA SER A 104 -6.80 -17.57 11.80
C SER A 104 -5.72 -16.51 12.11
N LEU A 105 -6.03 -15.27 11.82
CA LEU A 105 -5.19 -14.10 12.14
C LEU A 105 -5.99 -13.18 13.05
N PRO A 106 -5.56 -12.97 14.31
CA PRO A 106 -6.23 -11.99 15.18
C PRO A 106 -5.99 -10.58 14.63
N LEU A 107 -7.04 -9.77 14.56
CA LEU A 107 -6.90 -8.36 14.28
C LEU A 107 -6.62 -7.61 15.59
N ASP A 108 -5.62 -6.76 15.57
CA ASP A 108 -5.31 -5.90 16.70
C ASP A 108 -6.48 -4.95 16.97
N ALA A 109 -6.95 -4.92 18.23
CA ALA A 109 -8.07 -4.08 18.64
C ALA A 109 -7.65 -2.63 18.96
N GLY A 110 -6.36 -2.31 18.87
CA GLY A 110 -5.80 -1.00 19.19
C GLY A 110 -6.02 0.07 18.13
N HIS A 111 -6.69 -0.26 17.01
CA HIS A 111 -6.92 0.67 15.91
C HIS A 111 -8.39 1.09 15.87
N ASP A 112 -8.64 2.39 15.77
CA ASP A 112 -9.97 2.92 15.53
C ASP A 112 -10.53 2.36 14.23
N ARG A 113 -11.74 1.85 14.28
CA ARG A 113 -12.46 1.39 13.10
C ARG A 113 -13.33 2.51 12.57
N PRO A 114 -13.46 2.67 11.24
CA PRO A 114 -14.42 3.59 10.67
C PRO A 114 -15.87 3.20 11.02
#